data_5894f159ce2616c1ca92261a084ab9c6
#
_entry.id   5894f159ce2616c1ca92261a084ab9c6
#
_cell.length_a   1.000
_cell.length_b   1.000
_cell.length_c   1.000
_cell.angle_alpha   90.00
_cell.angle_beta   90.00
_cell.angle_gamma   90.00
#
_symmetry.space_group_name_H-M   'P 1'
#
loop_
_entity.id
_entity.type
_entity.pdbx_description
1 polymer ?
#
loop_
_entity_poly.entity_id
_entity_poly.type
_entity_poly.pdbx_seq_one_letter_code
_entity_poly.pdbx_strand_id
1 'polypeptide(L)'
;LIRRQRQMCIRDRYDGSEEAFRDAVCAQAKKYLGTEYRWGGKSGRGIDCSGLVSSAYMQCGVLIYRDARIVEGWPMHQIPFADKKRGDALYFPGHIALYLGEGRYIHSTGASASGGVVINSLDPADPLYREDLVKSLYAVGSVF
;
A
#
# COMPACT_ATOMS: atom_id res chain seq x y z
N LEU A 1 -1.22 20.56 7.67
CA LEU A 1 -2.44 20.52 8.48
C LEU A 1 -3.16 19.19 8.36
N ILE A 2 -3.47 18.74 7.14
CA ILE A 2 -4.17 17.46 6.93
C ILE A 2 -3.36 16.30 7.49
N ARG A 3 -2.07 16.26 7.20
CA ARG A 3 -1.18 15.20 7.70
C ARG A 3 -1.11 15.21 9.21
N ARG A 4 -0.97 16.40 9.83
CA ARG A 4 -0.92 16.53 11.29
C ARG A 4 -2.22 16.06 11.95
N GLN A 5 -3.36 16.41 11.39
CA GLN A 5 -4.65 15.95 11.87
C GLN A 5 -4.76 14.42 11.78
N ARG A 6 -4.30 13.84 10.67
CA ARG A 6 -4.33 12.38 10.50
C ARG A 6 -3.43 11.67 11.50
N GLN A 7 -2.24 12.23 11.78
CA GLN A 7 -1.36 11.68 12.81
C GLN A 7 -2.00 11.74 14.19
N MET A 8 -2.71 12.81 14.52
CA MET A 8 -3.44 12.91 15.79
C MET A 8 -4.57 11.88 15.90
N CYS A 9 -5.35 11.69 14.84
CA CYS A 9 -6.39 10.66 14.79
C CYS A 9 -5.81 9.25 14.94
N ILE A 10 -4.67 9.00 14.30
CA ILE A 10 -3.96 7.72 14.41
C ILE A 10 -3.52 7.50 15.86
N ARG A 11 -2.95 8.52 16.51
CA ARG A 11 -2.54 8.44 17.92
C ARG A 11 -3.70 8.09 18.82
N ASP A 12 -4.83 8.76 18.67
CA ASP A 12 -6.01 8.51 19.49
C ASP A 12 -6.50 7.06 19.34
N ARG A 13 -6.46 6.54 18.13
CA ARG A 13 -6.96 5.20 17.82
C ARG A 13 -5.98 4.09 18.21
N TYR A 14 -4.67 4.34 18.15
CA TYR A 14 -3.62 3.34 18.31
C TYR A 14 -2.63 3.70 19.43
N ASP A 15 -3.06 4.42 20.46
CA ASP A 15 -2.26 4.84 21.62
C ASP A 15 -0.98 5.59 21.24
N GLY A 16 -1.01 6.35 20.13
CA GLY A 16 0.13 7.08 19.63
C GLY A 16 1.19 6.24 18.94
N SER A 17 0.94 4.94 18.79
CA SER A 17 1.91 4.02 18.21
C SER A 17 1.84 4.01 16.68
N GLU A 18 2.88 4.52 16.02
CA GLU A 18 3.06 4.40 14.58
C GLU A 18 3.13 2.93 14.18
N GLU A 19 3.81 2.11 14.99
CA GLU A 19 3.98 0.68 14.74
C GLU A 19 2.65 -0.06 14.73
N ALA A 20 1.76 0.24 15.67
CA ALA A 20 0.43 -0.37 15.73
C ALA A 20 -0.40 -0.04 14.48
N PHE A 21 -0.32 1.20 14.00
CA PHE A 21 -0.99 1.62 12.77
C PHE A 21 -0.43 0.87 11.55
N ARG A 22 0.89 0.77 11.45
CA ARG A 22 1.54 0.06 10.35
C ARG A 22 1.17 -1.42 10.34
N ASP A 23 1.13 -2.06 11.48
CA ASP A 23 0.67 -3.45 11.62
C ASP A 23 -0.79 -3.60 11.19
N ALA A 24 -1.64 -2.67 11.61
CA ALA A 24 -3.07 -2.71 11.28
C ALA A 24 -3.32 -2.56 9.78
N VAL A 25 -2.64 -1.64 9.11
CA VAL A 25 -2.77 -1.45 7.66
C VAL A 25 -2.33 -2.70 6.90
N CYS A 26 -1.20 -3.28 7.27
CA CYS A 26 -0.72 -4.51 6.66
C CYS A 26 -1.70 -5.67 6.88
N ALA A 27 -2.23 -5.80 8.08
CA ALA A 27 -3.21 -6.84 8.40
C ALA A 27 -4.50 -6.69 7.58
N GLN A 28 -4.98 -5.47 7.39
CA GLN A 28 -6.16 -5.21 6.57
C GLN A 28 -5.92 -5.60 5.11
N ALA A 29 -4.76 -5.23 4.56
CA ALA A 29 -4.43 -5.58 3.18
C ALA A 29 -4.35 -7.10 2.97
N LYS A 30 -3.77 -7.82 3.93
CA LYS A 30 -3.64 -9.29 3.84
C LYS A 30 -4.98 -10.01 3.83
N LYS A 31 -6.05 -9.42 4.34
CA LYS A 31 -7.39 -10.01 4.27
C LYS A 31 -7.90 -10.16 2.84
N TYR A 32 -7.35 -9.41 1.91
CA TYR A 32 -7.73 -9.47 0.50
C TYR A 32 -6.90 -10.45 -0.33
N LEU A 33 -5.94 -11.16 0.27
CA LEU A 33 -5.13 -12.15 -0.46
C LEU A 33 -6.02 -13.15 -1.20
N GLY A 34 -5.74 -13.34 -2.49
CA GLY A 34 -6.52 -14.21 -3.34
C GLY A 34 -7.75 -13.56 -3.97
N THR A 35 -8.09 -12.33 -3.61
CA THR A 35 -9.18 -11.59 -4.24
C THR A 35 -8.79 -11.30 -5.70
N GLU A 36 -9.75 -11.48 -6.61
CA GLU A 36 -9.57 -11.28 -8.03
C GLU A 36 -9.32 -9.82 -8.37
N TYR A 37 -8.46 -9.55 -9.35
CA TYR A 37 -8.28 -8.19 -9.86
C TYR A 37 -9.52 -7.76 -10.65
N ARG A 38 -10.01 -6.55 -10.35
CA ARG A 38 -11.11 -5.94 -11.09
C ARG A 38 -10.91 -4.43 -11.13
N TRP A 39 -10.83 -3.87 -12.35
CA TRP A 39 -10.69 -2.43 -12.55
C TRP A 39 -11.81 -1.67 -11.83
N GLY A 40 -11.44 -0.67 -11.03
CA GLY A 40 -12.38 0.11 -10.24
C GLY A 40 -12.93 -0.59 -8.99
N GLY A 41 -12.54 -1.85 -8.74
CA GLY A 41 -13.03 -2.63 -7.62
C GLY A 41 -12.41 -2.24 -6.28
N LYS A 42 -13.22 -2.32 -5.22
CA LYS A 42 -12.81 -2.00 -3.84
C LYS A 42 -13.32 -3.01 -2.81
N SER A 43 -13.72 -4.20 -3.22
CA SER A 43 -14.36 -5.17 -2.33
C SER A 43 -13.73 -6.55 -2.44
N GLY A 44 -14.15 -7.46 -1.54
CA GLY A 44 -13.72 -8.85 -1.58
C GLY A 44 -14.17 -9.62 -2.82
N ARG A 45 -15.06 -9.04 -3.65
CA ARG A 45 -15.52 -9.65 -4.91
C ARG A 45 -14.62 -9.28 -6.10
N GLY A 46 -13.81 -8.25 -5.95
CA GLY A 46 -12.88 -7.80 -6.97
C GLY A 46 -12.29 -6.46 -6.54
N ILE A 47 -10.99 -6.30 -6.69
CA ILE A 47 -10.27 -5.13 -6.19
C ILE A 47 -9.12 -4.78 -7.13
N ASP A 48 -8.92 -3.49 -7.41
CA ASP A 48 -7.76 -3.04 -8.17
C ASP A 48 -6.60 -2.62 -7.25
N CYS A 49 -5.48 -2.19 -7.83
CA CYS A 49 -4.28 -1.88 -7.07
C CYS A 49 -4.50 -0.75 -6.05
N SER A 50 -5.08 0.36 -6.47
CA SER A 50 -5.36 1.49 -5.58
C SER A 50 -6.54 1.21 -4.66
N GLY A 51 -7.49 0.37 -5.09
CA GLY A 51 -8.60 -0.09 -4.25
C GLY A 51 -8.12 -0.86 -3.04
N LEU A 52 -7.15 -1.75 -3.22
CA LEU A 52 -6.55 -2.52 -2.13
C LEU A 52 -5.91 -1.59 -1.09
N VAL A 53 -5.00 -0.72 -1.54
CA VAL A 53 -4.25 0.15 -0.64
C VAL A 53 -5.15 1.18 0.02
N SER A 54 -6.03 1.85 -0.75
CA SER A 54 -6.95 2.84 -0.19
C SER A 54 -7.92 2.23 0.81
N SER A 55 -8.44 1.02 0.55
CA SER A 55 -9.34 0.33 1.47
C SER A 55 -8.64 -0.06 2.77
N ALA A 56 -7.41 -0.54 2.69
CA ALA A 56 -6.62 -0.89 3.88
C ALA A 56 -6.41 0.34 4.78
N TYR A 57 -6.03 1.47 4.19
CA TYR A 57 -5.87 2.73 4.94
C TYR A 57 -7.20 3.25 5.49
N MET A 58 -8.27 3.19 4.70
CA MET A 58 -9.59 3.66 5.13
C MET A 58 -10.10 2.87 6.33
N GLN A 59 -9.91 1.56 6.35
CA GLN A 59 -10.30 0.72 7.47
C GLN A 59 -9.50 1.04 8.74
N CYS A 60 -8.35 1.65 8.60
CA CYS A 60 -7.54 2.15 9.72
C CYS A 60 -7.79 3.63 10.03
N GLY A 61 -8.79 4.24 9.39
CA GLY A 61 -9.20 5.61 9.68
C GLY A 61 -8.47 6.69 8.89
N VAL A 62 -7.72 6.34 7.85
CA VAL A 62 -7.00 7.30 7.01
C VAL A 62 -7.49 7.22 5.58
N LEU A 63 -7.94 8.36 5.05
CA LEU A 63 -8.36 8.46 3.66
C LEU A 63 -7.19 8.96 2.81
N ILE A 64 -6.73 8.13 1.87
CA ILE A 64 -5.69 8.48 0.92
C ILE A 64 -6.29 8.73 -0.47
N TYR A 65 -5.49 9.33 -1.38
CA TYR A 65 -5.95 9.55 -2.74
C TYR A 65 -6.30 8.23 -3.42
N ARG A 66 -7.42 8.20 -4.14
CA ARG A 66 -7.98 6.94 -4.68
C ARG A 66 -7.12 6.32 -5.76
N ASP A 67 -6.43 7.13 -6.57
CA ASP A 67 -5.62 6.64 -7.68
C ASP A 67 -4.17 6.39 -7.28
N ALA A 68 -3.45 5.67 -8.14
CA ALA A 68 -2.08 5.20 -7.86
C ALA A 68 -1.04 6.32 -8.07
N ARG A 69 -1.17 7.42 -7.34
CA ARG A 69 -0.21 8.53 -7.35
C ARG A 69 -0.28 9.35 -6.08
N ILE A 70 0.79 10.05 -5.77
CA ILE A 70 0.86 10.98 -4.65
C ILE A 70 0.31 12.33 -5.13
N VAL A 71 -0.65 12.89 -4.39
CA VAL A 71 -1.24 14.19 -4.70
C VAL A 71 -1.08 15.11 -3.50
N GLU A 72 -0.59 16.33 -3.75
CA GLU A 72 -0.45 17.34 -2.71
C GLU A 72 -1.81 17.64 -2.05
N GLY A 73 -1.79 17.87 -0.74
CA GLY A 73 -3.01 18.09 0.04
C GLY A 73 -3.63 16.83 0.61
N TRP A 74 -3.21 15.66 0.16
CA TRP A 74 -3.63 14.38 0.71
C TRP A 74 -2.61 13.88 1.76
N PRO A 75 -2.99 12.94 2.65
CA PRO A 75 -2.11 12.50 3.75
C PRO A 75 -0.79 11.90 3.30
N MET A 76 -0.78 11.22 2.14
CA MET A 76 0.42 10.54 1.65
C MET A 76 1.40 11.56 1.08
N HIS A 77 2.67 11.46 1.47
CA HIS A 77 3.74 12.28 0.93
C HIS A 77 4.94 11.40 0.60
N GLN A 78 5.76 11.85 -0.34
CA GLN A 78 6.92 11.10 -0.78
C GLN A 78 8.03 11.10 0.27
N ILE A 79 8.64 9.93 0.46
CA ILE A 79 9.81 9.74 1.32
C ILE A 79 10.92 9.07 0.51
N PRO A 80 12.20 9.12 0.99
CA PRO A 80 13.28 8.38 0.34
C PRO A 80 13.03 6.87 0.34
N PHE A 81 13.45 6.20 -0.73
CA PHE A 81 13.29 4.75 -0.85
C PHE A 81 13.92 3.99 0.34
N ALA A 82 15.08 4.44 0.80
CA ALA A 82 15.78 3.79 1.91
C ALA A 82 15.04 3.90 3.25
N ASP A 83 14.12 4.85 3.37
CA ASP A 83 13.36 5.09 4.60
C ASP A 83 12.03 4.34 4.65
N LYS A 84 11.73 3.53 3.64
CA LYS A 84 10.47 2.81 3.60
C LYS A 84 10.34 1.84 4.77
N LYS A 85 9.15 1.81 5.33
CA LYS A 85 8.78 0.89 6.43
C LYS A 85 7.50 0.17 6.05
N ARG A 86 7.23 -0.95 6.71
CA ARG A 86 5.98 -1.68 6.46
C ARG A 86 4.78 -0.75 6.66
N GLY A 87 3.80 -0.88 5.79
CA GLY A 87 2.64 0.00 5.77
C GLY A 87 2.81 1.24 4.90
N ASP A 88 3.99 1.50 4.36
CA ASP A 88 4.17 2.55 3.37
C ASP A 88 3.73 2.09 1.98
N ALA A 89 3.44 3.04 1.11
CA ALA A 89 3.01 2.75 -0.25
C ALA A 89 4.17 2.80 -1.23
N LEU A 90 4.18 1.86 -2.17
CA LEU A 90 5.14 1.82 -3.28
C LEU A 90 4.42 2.23 -4.56
N TYR A 91 4.97 3.19 -5.29
CA TYR A 91 4.34 3.75 -6.48
C TYR A 91 5.10 3.37 -7.75
N PHE A 92 4.36 2.81 -8.70
CA PHE A 92 4.83 2.46 -10.04
C PHE A 92 3.97 3.20 -11.05
N PRO A 93 4.38 3.37 -12.32
CA PRO A 93 3.52 4.01 -13.32
C PRO A 93 2.16 3.30 -13.43
N GLY A 94 1.08 4.00 -13.03
CA GLY A 94 -0.28 3.45 -13.05
C GLY A 94 -0.55 2.32 -12.07
N HIS A 95 0.32 2.12 -11.07
CA HIS A 95 0.20 1.01 -10.12
C HIS A 95 0.69 1.42 -8.73
N ILE A 96 0.10 0.80 -7.71
CA ILE A 96 0.46 1.04 -6.31
C ILE A 96 0.47 -0.28 -5.54
N ALA A 97 1.37 -0.39 -4.57
CA ALA A 97 1.46 -1.54 -3.68
C ALA A 97 1.65 -1.08 -2.24
N LEU A 98 1.44 -1.98 -1.30
CA LEU A 98 1.68 -1.74 0.12
C LEU A 98 2.90 -2.54 0.57
N TYR A 99 3.90 -1.85 1.11
CA TYR A 99 5.11 -2.50 1.60
C TYR A 99 4.84 -3.25 2.90
N LEU A 100 5.27 -4.51 2.97
CA LEU A 100 5.06 -5.38 4.15
C LEU A 100 6.31 -5.49 5.02
N GLY A 101 7.43 -4.89 4.61
CA GLY A 101 8.72 -5.09 5.25
C GLY A 101 9.49 -6.27 4.67
N GLU A 102 10.77 -6.35 5.00
CA GLU A 102 11.66 -7.44 4.58
C GLU A 102 11.71 -7.65 3.06
N GLY A 103 11.58 -6.55 2.31
CA GLY A 103 11.64 -6.58 0.85
C GLY A 103 10.38 -7.05 0.17
N ARG A 104 9.31 -7.37 0.89
CA ARG A 104 8.05 -7.87 0.31
C ARG A 104 6.96 -6.83 0.31
N TYR A 105 6.05 -6.90 -0.66
CA TYR A 105 4.91 -6.02 -0.78
C TYR A 105 3.67 -6.79 -1.25
N ILE A 106 2.50 -6.28 -0.87
CA ILE A 106 1.20 -6.83 -1.30
C ILE A 106 0.56 -5.86 -2.29
N HIS A 107 0.01 -6.40 -3.38
CA HIS A 107 -0.65 -5.59 -4.40
C HIS A 107 -1.71 -6.39 -5.13
N SER A 108 -2.64 -5.68 -5.76
CA SER A 108 -3.61 -6.30 -6.67
C SER A 108 -3.15 -6.03 -8.10
N THR A 109 -2.90 -7.10 -8.86
CA THR A 109 -2.37 -7.00 -10.22
C THR A 109 -3.17 -7.87 -11.19
N GLY A 110 -3.47 -7.31 -12.37
CA GLY A 110 -4.07 -8.07 -13.47
C GLY A 110 -3.03 -8.66 -14.42
N ALA A 111 -1.74 -8.32 -14.20
CA ALA A 111 -0.67 -8.69 -15.15
C ALA A 111 -0.02 -10.03 -14.85
N SER A 112 -0.36 -10.70 -13.74
CA SER A 112 0.20 -12.01 -13.40
C SER A 112 -0.70 -13.13 -13.88
N ALA A 113 -0.13 -14.34 -14.05
CA ALA A 113 -0.90 -15.52 -14.44
C ALA A 113 -2.02 -15.87 -13.46
N SER A 114 -1.83 -15.54 -12.17
CA SER A 114 -2.82 -15.78 -11.12
C SER A 114 -3.80 -14.64 -10.93
N GLY A 115 -3.54 -13.45 -11.48
CA GLY A 115 -4.39 -12.25 -11.43
C GLY A 115 -5.08 -12.00 -10.09
N GLY A 116 -4.78 -10.88 -9.42
CA GLY A 116 -5.43 -10.55 -8.17
C GLY A 116 -4.46 -10.08 -7.09
N VAL A 117 -4.85 -10.23 -5.83
CA VAL A 117 -4.05 -9.79 -4.69
C VAL A 117 -3.01 -10.86 -4.37
N VAL A 118 -1.75 -10.49 -4.51
CA VAL A 118 -0.61 -11.38 -4.32
C VAL A 118 0.50 -10.63 -3.61
N ILE A 119 1.47 -11.39 -3.06
CA ILE A 119 2.69 -10.85 -2.47
C ILE A 119 3.85 -11.10 -3.44
N ASN A 120 4.62 -10.06 -3.73
CA ASN A 120 5.85 -10.13 -4.51
C ASN A 120 7.00 -9.51 -3.72
N SER A 121 8.22 -9.59 -4.25
CA SER A 121 9.43 -9.13 -3.57
C SER A 121 10.22 -8.14 -4.41
N LEU A 122 10.89 -7.22 -3.72
CA LEU A 122 11.89 -6.31 -4.30
C LEU A 122 13.28 -6.96 -4.36
N ASP A 123 13.47 -8.10 -3.70
CA ASP A 123 14.75 -8.78 -3.59
C ASP A 123 14.94 -9.78 -4.75
N PRO A 124 15.98 -9.62 -5.60
CA PRO A 124 16.24 -10.54 -6.69
C PRO A 124 16.46 -11.99 -6.27
N ALA A 125 16.86 -12.23 -5.03
CA ALA A 125 17.07 -13.56 -4.50
C ALA A 125 15.79 -14.26 -4.03
N ASP A 126 14.69 -13.51 -3.93
CA ASP A 126 13.39 -14.06 -3.48
C ASP A 126 12.65 -14.66 -4.67
N PRO A 127 12.08 -15.90 -4.54
CA PRO A 127 11.26 -16.48 -5.60
C PRO A 127 10.07 -15.64 -6.03
N LEU A 128 9.62 -14.71 -5.17
CA LEU A 128 8.50 -13.81 -5.47
C LEU A 128 8.93 -12.52 -6.17
N TYR A 129 10.19 -12.40 -6.57
CA TYR A 129 10.73 -11.20 -7.22
C TYR A 129 10.06 -10.93 -8.58
N ARG A 130 9.72 -9.65 -8.80
CA ARG A 130 9.22 -9.17 -10.09
C ARG A 130 10.10 -8.03 -10.59
N GLU A 131 11.01 -8.35 -11.50
CA GLU A 131 11.95 -7.40 -12.07
C GLU A 131 11.27 -6.22 -12.77
N ASP A 132 10.18 -6.48 -13.49
CA ASP A 132 9.43 -5.46 -14.23
C ASP A 132 8.93 -4.34 -13.31
N LEU A 133 8.43 -4.69 -12.12
CA LEU A 133 7.93 -3.71 -11.16
C LEU A 133 9.06 -2.96 -10.47
N VAL A 134 10.11 -3.68 -10.06
CA VAL A 134 11.26 -3.04 -9.38
C VAL A 134 11.90 -1.98 -10.27
N LYS A 135 12.04 -2.25 -11.56
CA LYS A 135 12.62 -1.29 -12.52
C LYS A 135 11.74 -0.07 -12.73
N SER A 136 10.43 -0.19 -12.54
CA SER A 136 9.48 0.92 -12.77
C SER A 136 9.13 1.69 -11.49
N LEU A 137 9.52 1.21 -10.32
CA LEU A 137 9.26 1.88 -9.04
C LEU A 137 9.86 3.30 -9.07
N TYR A 138 9.03 4.33 -8.85
CA TYR A 138 9.50 5.71 -8.92
C TYR A 138 9.32 6.50 -7.61
N ALA A 139 8.52 6.04 -6.67
CA ALA A 139 8.29 6.76 -5.43
C ALA A 139 7.84 5.82 -4.30
N VAL A 140 8.13 6.23 -3.07
CA VAL A 140 7.61 5.62 -1.85
C VAL A 140 6.88 6.70 -1.09
N GLY A 141 5.69 6.39 -0.57
CA GLY A 141 4.88 7.33 0.19
C GLY A 141 4.62 6.88 1.61
N SER A 142 4.50 7.86 2.51
CA SER A 142 4.18 7.63 3.91
C SER A 142 3.14 8.65 4.36
N VAL A 143 2.31 8.28 5.33
CA VAL A 143 1.36 9.20 5.99
C VAL A 143 1.97 9.83 7.26
N PHE A 144 3.18 9.44 7.62
CA PHE A 144 3.94 9.97 8.78
C PHE A 144 5.08 10.92 8.39
#